data_be9b3b9027a280df7e0090f526c664f9
#
_entry.id   be9b3b9027a280df7e0090f526c664f9
#
_cell.length_a   1.000
_cell.length_b   1.000
_cell.length_c   1.000
_cell.angle_alpha   90.00
_cell.angle_beta   90.00
_cell.angle_gamma   90.00
#
_symmetry.space_group_name_H-M   'P 1'
#
loop_
_entity.id
_entity.type
_entity.pdbx_description
1 polymer ?
#
loop_
_entity_poly.entity_id
_entity_poly.type
_entity_poly.pdbx_seq_one_letter_code
_entity_poly.pdbx_strand_id
1 'polypeptide(L)'
;AAAAPAHDHASHAHDHDHECGEACGHDHSHDHEPGHVHSFPDARGIYLISPSSAVRDPQTVELARERLAAQGFKTALDRTALAEHQRFAGTDAQRLASLTRAAKQKLPIVMVTRGGYGMGRLLHLVDWKAMADSGKRFVGMSDFTAFNLALLAQTGAVSYTGATAIYDFGGKKVDDLTEALFGEVMRGELEILSFETQDADPVDCRGILWGGNLAMLASLIGTPYMPKVRGGILFLEDVAEHPYRIERMLIQLWQAGILGKQKAIVLGRFSDYKLAPHDKGYDLHEVVAWLRKTVKVPVVTGLPYGHVATKATLPIGQKVGIATEKGLAHLVLDEHHH
;
A
#
# COMPACT_ATOMS: atom_id res chain seq x y z
N ALA A 1 50.38 -11.09 -35.83
CA ALA A 1 50.74 -10.71 -37.19
C ALA A 1 49.50 -10.23 -37.97
N ALA A 2 49.58 -9.02 -38.44
CA ALA A 2 48.96 -8.32 -39.57
C ALA A 2 47.46 -7.97 -39.37
N ALA A 3 47.07 -6.75 -39.09
CA ALA A 3 47.12 -5.47 -39.81
C ALA A 3 45.89 -5.28 -40.72
N ALA A 4 45.21 -4.18 -40.44
CA ALA A 4 44.05 -3.60 -41.14
C ALA A 4 44.31 -3.24 -42.62
N PRO A 5 43.31 -2.78 -43.38
CA PRO A 5 43.25 -1.33 -43.55
C PRO A 5 41.84 -0.70 -43.58
N ALA A 6 41.86 0.59 -43.27
CA ALA A 6 40.79 1.57 -43.42
C ALA A 6 40.62 2.01 -44.89
N HIS A 7 39.43 2.45 -45.25
CA HIS A 7 39.21 3.39 -46.33
C HIS A 7 38.10 4.40 -46.00
N ASP A 8 38.53 5.66 -46.11
CA ASP A 8 37.79 6.91 -46.14
C ASP A 8 37.08 7.16 -47.51
N HIS A 9 36.15 8.06 -47.47
CA HIS A 9 35.66 9.10 -48.43
C HIS A 9 34.14 9.05 -48.58
N ALA A 10 33.42 10.07 -48.59
CA ALA A 10 33.50 11.52 -48.65
C ALA A 10 32.07 12.00 -48.97
N SER A 11 31.73 13.07 -48.32
CA SER A 11 30.68 14.07 -48.55
C SER A 11 29.96 14.13 -49.90
N HIS A 12 28.63 14.35 -49.84
CA HIS A 12 27.95 15.32 -50.73
C HIS A 12 26.75 15.95 -49.99
N ALA A 13 26.84 17.27 -49.87
CA ALA A 13 25.74 18.16 -49.47
C ALA A 13 24.88 18.46 -50.72
N HIS A 14 23.58 18.56 -50.55
CA HIS A 14 22.72 19.36 -51.40
C HIS A 14 21.67 20.07 -50.53
N ASP A 15 21.79 21.40 -50.54
CA ASP A 15 20.79 22.36 -50.16
C ASP A 15 19.59 22.28 -51.11
N HIS A 16 18.40 22.34 -50.56
CA HIS A 16 17.26 23.01 -51.19
C HIS A 16 16.33 23.57 -50.14
N ASP A 17 16.29 24.89 -50.07
CA ASP A 17 15.25 25.71 -49.45
C ASP A 17 13.90 25.45 -50.12
N HIS A 18 12.85 25.33 -49.32
CA HIS A 18 11.52 25.85 -49.64
C HIS A 18 10.73 26.18 -48.37
N GLU A 19 10.29 27.42 -48.35
CA GLU A 19 9.46 28.05 -47.37
C GLU A 19 8.01 27.56 -47.37
N CYS A 20 7.39 27.82 -46.23
CA CYS A 20 5.97 28.13 -45.98
C CYS A 20 4.94 27.00 -45.86
N GLY A 21 4.35 26.94 -44.65
CA GLY A 21 3.05 26.34 -44.42
C GLY A 21 2.72 26.28 -42.92
N GLU A 22 2.13 27.34 -42.39
CA GLU A 22 1.47 27.35 -41.09
C GLU A 22 0.37 26.29 -41.04
N ALA A 23 0.43 25.37 -40.08
CA ALA A 23 -0.76 24.65 -39.60
C ALA A 23 -0.55 24.14 -38.18
N CYS A 24 -1.27 24.74 -37.29
CA CYS A 24 -1.78 24.31 -35.99
C CYS A 24 -1.23 22.99 -35.41
N GLY A 25 -0.29 23.11 -34.53
CA GLY A 25 0.05 22.06 -33.57
C GLY A 25 -0.99 22.04 -32.46
N HIS A 26 -1.85 21.03 -32.45
CA HIS A 26 -2.59 20.67 -31.23
C HIS A 26 -1.66 19.85 -30.35
N ASP A 27 -1.10 20.54 -29.38
CA ASP A 27 -0.41 19.92 -28.23
C ASP A 27 -1.50 19.36 -27.30
N HIS A 28 -1.74 18.06 -27.39
CA HIS A 28 -2.53 17.34 -26.41
C HIS A 28 -1.64 16.96 -25.22
N SER A 29 -1.31 17.97 -24.42
CA SER A 29 -0.93 17.73 -23.03
C SER A 29 -2.19 17.22 -22.31
N HIS A 30 -2.27 15.94 -22.08
CA HIS A 30 -3.22 15.38 -21.15
C HIS A 30 -2.78 15.80 -19.75
N ASP A 31 -3.20 16.99 -19.33
CA ASP A 31 -3.27 17.34 -17.93
C ASP A 31 -4.26 16.38 -17.27
N HIS A 32 -3.73 15.38 -16.59
CA HIS A 32 -4.52 14.62 -15.63
C HIS A 32 -4.85 15.60 -14.49
N GLU A 33 -6.03 16.16 -14.54
CA GLU A 33 -6.58 16.85 -13.39
C GLU A 33 -6.56 15.92 -12.17
N PRO A 34 -6.15 16.40 -10.98
CA PRO A 34 -6.22 15.62 -9.76
C PRO A 34 -7.67 15.21 -9.53
N GLY A 35 -7.89 13.90 -9.48
CA GLY A 35 -9.21 13.31 -9.46
C GLY A 35 -10.09 13.89 -8.36
N HIS A 36 -11.28 14.31 -8.76
CA HIS A 36 -12.36 14.61 -7.85
C HIS A 36 -12.58 13.44 -6.90
N VAL A 37 -12.63 13.72 -5.62
CA VAL A 37 -13.10 12.76 -4.64
C VAL A 37 -14.55 12.44 -4.99
N HIS A 38 -14.73 11.26 -5.54
CA HIS A 38 -16.06 10.74 -5.77
C HIS A 38 -16.59 10.30 -4.42
N SER A 39 -17.63 10.98 -3.92
CA SER A 39 -18.48 10.37 -2.91
C SER A 39 -18.94 9.03 -3.48
N PHE A 40 -18.79 7.96 -2.71
CA PHE A 40 -19.19 6.63 -3.14
C PHE A 40 -20.60 6.35 -2.59
N PRO A 41 -21.68 6.75 -3.27
CA PRO A 41 -23.03 6.62 -2.74
C PRO A 41 -23.45 5.16 -2.51
N ASP A 42 -22.71 4.20 -3.02
CA ASP A 42 -23.05 2.76 -2.97
C ASP A 42 -21.96 1.90 -2.34
N ALA A 43 -21.25 2.43 -1.33
CA ALA A 43 -20.17 1.76 -0.62
C ALA A 43 -20.64 0.64 0.33
N ARG A 44 -21.71 -0.11 0.01
CA ARG A 44 -22.36 -1.04 0.95
C ARG A 44 -22.10 -2.52 0.70
N GLY A 45 -21.40 -2.85 -0.36
CA GLY A 45 -21.15 -4.24 -0.73
C GLY A 45 -19.70 -4.64 -0.63
N ILE A 46 -19.41 -5.73 0.10
CA ILE A 46 -18.07 -6.28 0.30
C ILE A 46 -18.02 -7.71 -0.24
N TYR A 47 -17.13 -7.97 -1.17
CA TYR A 47 -16.77 -9.27 -1.66
C TYR A 47 -15.51 -9.77 -0.93
N LEU A 48 -15.64 -10.88 -0.19
CA LEU A 48 -14.56 -11.43 0.62
C LEU A 48 -13.77 -12.47 -0.16
N ILE A 49 -12.44 -12.30 -0.18
CA ILE A 49 -11.49 -13.20 -0.83
C ILE A 49 -10.39 -13.65 0.13
N SER A 50 -9.75 -14.74 -0.18
CA SER A 50 -8.59 -15.26 0.55
C SER A 50 -7.43 -15.50 -0.41
N PRO A 51 -6.63 -14.47 -0.74
CA PRO A 51 -5.57 -14.62 -1.73
C PRO A 51 -4.25 -15.16 -1.15
N SER A 52 -4.17 -15.33 0.16
CA SER A 52 -2.96 -15.70 0.89
C SER A 52 -3.12 -17.00 1.67
N SER A 53 -3.03 -16.97 2.99
CA SER A 53 -3.14 -18.17 3.83
C SER A 53 -4.58 -18.64 4.02
N ALA A 54 -4.72 -19.92 4.28
CA ALA A 54 -6.01 -20.56 4.54
C ALA A 54 -6.69 -20.00 5.80
N VAL A 55 -8.00 -19.91 5.75
CA VAL A 55 -8.85 -19.63 6.91
C VAL A 55 -8.88 -20.86 7.81
N ARG A 56 -8.37 -20.75 9.03
CA ARG A 56 -8.28 -21.89 9.95
C ARG A 56 -9.62 -22.26 10.58
N ASP A 57 -10.42 -21.26 10.89
CA ASP A 57 -11.76 -21.41 11.48
C ASP A 57 -12.78 -20.65 10.64
N PRO A 58 -13.60 -21.35 9.85
CA PRO A 58 -14.63 -20.73 9.01
C PRO A 58 -15.66 -19.90 9.79
N GLN A 59 -15.88 -20.20 11.06
CA GLN A 59 -16.83 -19.44 11.90
C GLN A 59 -16.37 -18.00 12.12
N THR A 60 -15.06 -17.73 12.10
CA THR A 60 -14.54 -16.36 12.19
C THR A 60 -14.96 -15.51 10.99
N VAL A 61 -15.08 -16.10 9.82
CA VAL A 61 -15.59 -15.42 8.62
C VAL A 61 -17.09 -15.10 8.78
N GLU A 62 -17.89 -16.05 9.26
CA GLU A 62 -19.32 -15.82 9.46
C GLU A 62 -19.56 -14.74 10.52
N LEU A 63 -18.81 -14.75 11.62
CA LEU A 63 -18.89 -13.71 12.64
C LEU A 63 -18.48 -12.33 12.07
N ALA A 64 -17.44 -12.28 11.25
CA ALA A 64 -17.04 -11.06 10.56
C ALA A 64 -18.16 -10.53 9.64
N ARG A 65 -18.82 -11.41 8.90
CA ARG A 65 -19.94 -11.06 8.02
C ARG A 65 -21.12 -10.51 8.81
N GLU A 66 -21.47 -11.11 9.94
CA GLU A 66 -22.53 -10.61 10.83
C GLU A 66 -22.23 -9.20 11.34
N ARG A 67 -20.99 -8.94 11.76
CA ARG A 67 -20.57 -7.63 12.27
C ARG A 67 -20.50 -6.58 11.18
N LEU A 68 -20.03 -6.94 9.99
CA LEU A 68 -20.05 -6.05 8.83
C LEU A 68 -21.48 -5.72 8.41
N ALA A 69 -22.40 -6.70 8.47
CA ALA A 69 -23.81 -6.47 8.22
C ALA A 69 -24.44 -5.50 9.23
N ALA A 70 -24.06 -5.60 10.51
CA ALA A 70 -24.48 -4.66 11.53
C ALA A 70 -24.01 -3.23 11.28
N GLN A 71 -22.92 -3.05 10.53
CA GLN A 71 -22.40 -1.76 10.06
C GLN A 71 -23.01 -1.31 8.72
N GLY A 72 -23.97 -2.04 8.18
CA GLY A 72 -24.65 -1.71 6.93
C GLY A 72 -23.99 -2.28 5.67
N PHE A 73 -23.00 -3.17 5.79
CA PHE A 73 -22.35 -3.80 4.65
C PHE A 73 -22.99 -5.13 4.27
N LYS A 74 -23.42 -5.26 3.03
CA LYS A 74 -23.76 -6.56 2.44
C LYS A 74 -22.49 -7.29 2.08
N THR A 75 -22.36 -8.56 2.45
CA THR A 75 -21.18 -9.35 2.13
C THR A 75 -21.51 -10.52 1.22
N ALA A 76 -20.58 -10.85 0.33
CA ALA A 76 -20.55 -12.09 -0.39
C ALA A 76 -19.18 -12.75 -0.21
N LEU A 77 -19.16 -14.05 -0.05
CA LEU A 77 -17.93 -14.82 0.10
C LEU A 77 -17.54 -15.45 -1.22
N ASP A 78 -16.30 -15.24 -1.65
CA ASP A 78 -15.81 -15.91 -2.86
C ASP A 78 -15.88 -17.43 -2.67
N ARG A 79 -16.24 -18.14 -3.74
CA ARG A 79 -16.48 -19.59 -3.69
C ARG A 79 -15.26 -20.42 -3.28
N THR A 80 -14.04 -19.88 -3.40
CA THR A 80 -12.81 -20.54 -2.95
C THR A 80 -12.19 -19.90 -1.72
N ALA A 81 -12.88 -18.98 -1.05
CA ALA A 81 -12.34 -18.28 0.12
C ALA A 81 -12.00 -19.20 1.29
N LEU A 82 -12.67 -20.36 1.39
CA LEU A 82 -12.43 -21.38 2.42
C LEU A 82 -11.66 -22.58 1.90
N ALA A 83 -11.13 -22.54 0.68
CA ALA A 83 -10.29 -23.59 0.15
C ALA A 83 -8.96 -23.70 0.91
N GLU A 84 -8.41 -24.90 0.92
CA GLU A 84 -7.12 -25.20 1.56
C GLU A 84 -6.21 -25.98 0.63
N HIS A 85 -4.96 -25.57 0.56
CA HIS A 85 -3.90 -26.30 -0.07
C HIS A 85 -2.61 -26.00 0.69
N GLN A 86 -2.12 -26.97 1.47
CA GLN A 86 -1.02 -26.74 2.41
C GLN A 86 -1.37 -25.54 3.32
N ARG A 87 -0.51 -24.53 3.41
CA ARG A 87 -0.79 -23.33 4.19
C ARG A 87 -1.67 -22.28 3.50
N PHE A 88 -1.94 -22.45 2.20
CA PHE A 88 -2.62 -21.48 1.35
C PHE A 88 -4.13 -21.69 1.31
N ALA A 89 -4.86 -20.63 1.02
CA ALA A 89 -6.30 -20.69 0.77
C ALA A 89 -6.60 -21.20 -0.66
N GLY A 90 -6.18 -22.42 -0.95
CA GLY A 90 -6.25 -23.06 -2.24
C GLY A 90 -4.94 -23.01 -3.01
N THR A 91 -4.95 -23.63 -4.19
CA THR A 91 -3.83 -23.62 -5.12
C THR A 91 -3.57 -22.22 -5.67
N ASP A 92 -2.41 -21.99 -6.27
CA ASP A 92 -2.11 -20.73 -6.95
C ASP A 92 -3.17 -20.38 -8.00
N ALA A 93 -3.62 -21.37 -8.77
CA ALA A 93 -4.68 -21.18 -9.77
C ALA A 93 -6.02 -20.78 -9.15
N GLN A 94 -6.41 -21.38 -8.03
CA GLN A 94 -7.64 -21.03 -7.31
C GLN A 94 -7.60 -19.61 -6.74
N ARG A 95 -6.47 -19.22 -6.13
CA ARG A 95 -6.29 -17.88 -5.57
C ARG A 95 -6.23 -16.80 -6.65
N LEU A 96 -5.57 -17.08 -7.77
CA LEU A 96 -5.56 -16.19 -8.93
C LEU A 96 -6.96 -16.02 -9.53
N ALA A 97 -7.69 -17.12 -9.71
CA ALA A 97 -9.08 -17.09 -10.20
C ALA A 97 -10.01 -16.30 -9.27
N SER A 98 -9.78 -16.37 -7.96
CA SER A 98 -10.50 -15.59 -6.96
C SER A 98 -10.30 -14.07 -7.17
N LEU A 99 -9.08 -13.62 -7.40
CA LEU A 99 -8.78 -12.22 -7.74
C LEU A 99 -9.49 -11.78 -9.03
N THR A 100 -9.49 -12.62 -10.05
CA THR A 100 -10.18 -12.34 -11.32
C THR A 100 -11.69 -12.21 -11.12
N ARG A 101 -12.30 -13.11 -10.34
CA ARG A 101 -13.73 -13.00 -9.99
C ARG A 101 -14.03 -11.74 -9.18
N ALA A 102 -13.15 -11.39 -8.23
CA ALA A 102 -13.28 -10.19 -7.42
C ALA A 102 -13.36 -8.93 -8.27
N ALA A 103 -12.52 -8.83 -9.29
CA ALA A 103 -12.55 -7.69 -10.21
C ALA A 103 -13.82 -7.62 -11.06
N LYS A 104 -14.43 -8.76 -11.39
CA LYS A 104 -15.59 -8.84 -12.30
C LYS A 104 -16.95 -8.79 -11.61
N GLN A 105 -17.03 -9.15 -10.32
CA GLN A 105 -18.29 -9.17 -9.58
C GLN A 105 -18.79 -7.73 -9.29
N LYS A 106 -20.04 -7.59 -8.84
CA LYS A 106 -20.74 -6.29 -8.79
C LYS A 106 -20.48 -5.47 -7.52
N LEU A 107 -20.05 -6.09 -6.41
CA LEU A 107 -19.87 -5.39 -5.15
C LEU A 107 -18.64 -4.46 -5.21
N PRO A 108 -18.72 -3.23 -4.68
CA PRO A 108 -17.70 -2.21 -4.87
C PRO A 108 -16.42 -2.41 -4.07
N ILE A 109 -16.51 -3.11 -2.95
CA ILE A 109 -15.37 -3.35 -2.05
C ILE A 109 -14.93 -4.80 -2.17
N VAL A 110 -13.63 -5.03 -2.28
CA VAL A 110 -13.02 -6.36 -2.21
C VAL A 110 -12.12 -6.39 -0.98
N MET A 111 -12.48 -7.20 0.01
CA MET A 111 -11.77 -7.29 1.28
C MET A 111 -11.16 -8.67 1.47
N VAL A 112 -9.92 -8.73 1.93
CA VAL A 112 -9.29 -10.00 2.24
C VAL A 112 -9.79 -10.54 3.59
N THR A 113 -9.92 -11.85 3.68
CA THR A 113 -10.28 -12.51 4.96
C THR A 113 -9.14 -12.40 5.95
N ARG A 114 -7.93 -12.64 5.51
CA ARG A 114 -6.70 -12.56 6.31
C ARG A 114 -5.46 -12.38 5.43
N GLY A 115 -4.34 -12.02 6.06
CA GLY A 115 -3.01 -12.06 5.45
C GLY A 115 -2.36 -13.45 5.55
N GLY A 116 -1.14 -13.49 6.00
CA GLY A 116 -0.30 -14.69 6.08
C GLY A 116 0.77 -14.68 5.01
N TYR A 117 0.71 -15.60 4.06
CA TYR A 117 1.66 -15.69 2.97
C TYR A 117 1.01 -16.22 1.70
N GLY A 118 1.40 -15.69 0.54
CA GLY A 118 0.99 -16.27 -0.73
C GLY A 118 0.88 -15.30 -1.90
N MET A 119 0.69 -13.99 -1.66
CA MET A 119 0.58 -13.01 -2.74
C MET A 119 1.82 -12.96 -3.65
N GLY A 120 2.99 -13.09 -3.09
CA GLY A 120 4.24 -13.08 -3.86
C GLY A 120 4.30 -14.12 -4.98
N ARG A 121 3.63 -15.25 -4.80
CA ARG A 121 3.53 -16.30 -5.83
C ARG A 121 2.64 -15.92 -7.02
N LEU A 122 1.78 -14.93 -6.84
CA LEU A 122 0.76 -14.56 -7.82
C LEU A 122 1.09 -13.27 -8.59
N LEU A 123 1.99 -12.43 -8.10
CA LEU A 123 2.20 -11.09 -8.66
C LEU A 123 2.47 -11.08 -10.16
N HIS A 124 3.24 -12.03 -10.66
CA HIS A 124 3.59 -12.16 -12.09
C HIS A 124 2.45 -12.76 -12.94
N LEU A 125 1.38 -13.23 -12.32
CA LEU A 125 0.23 -13.85 -12.98
C LEU A 125 -1.01 -12.95 -13.01
N VAL A 126 -1.06 -11.93 -12.14
CA VAL A 126 -2.21 -11.03 -12.03
C VAL A 126 -2.29 -10.10 -13.23
N ASP A 127 -3.48 -9.96 -13.80
CA ASP A 127 -3.79 -8.91 -14.76
C ASP A 127 -4.03 -7.59 -14.02
N TRP A 128 -2.98 -6.81 -13.83
CA TRP A 128 -3.01 -5.58 -13.06
C TRP A 128 -3.91 -4.52 -13.70
N LYS A 129 -3.92 -4.45 -15.03
CA LYS A 129 -4.82 -3.53 -15.73
C LYS A 129 -6.28 -3.86 -15.44
N ALA A 130 -6.64 -5.13 -15.47
CA ALA A 130 -8.00 -5.56 -15.14
C ALA A 130 -8.36 -5.23 -13.68
N MET A 131 -7.41 -5.38 -12.74
CA MET A 131 -7.62 -4.97 -11.35
C MET A 131 -7.91 -3.47 -11.24
N ALA A 132 -7.11 -2.63 -11.87
CA ALA A 132 -7.29 -1.18 -11.87
C ALA A 132 -8.59 -0.76 -12.57
N ASP A 133 -8.88 -1.31 -13.75
CA ASP A 133 -10.06 -0.97 -14.56
C ASP A 133 -11.37 -1.39 -13.87
N SER A 134 -11.31 -2.33 -12.93
CA SER A 134 -12.49 -2.79 -12.18
C SER A 134 -13.13 -1.69 -11.33
N GLY A 135 -12.37 -0.65 -10.96
CA GLY A 135 -12.82 0.40 -10.06
C GLY A 135 -13.12 -0.08 -8.64
N LYS A 136 -12.74 -1.31 -8.28
CA LYS A 136 -12.97 -1.87 -6.95
C LYS A 136 -12.06 -1.21 -5.92
N ARG A 137 -12.58 -1.04 -4.71
CA ARG A 137 -11.78 -0.71 -3.55
C ARG A 137 -11.26 -1.99 -2.91
N PHE A 138 -10.03 -2.35 -3.27
CA PHE A 138 -9.34 -3.48 -2.66
C PHE A 138 -8.81 -3.06 -1.30
N VAL A 139 -9.11 -3.83 -0.27
CA VAL A 139 -8.63 -3.58 1.09
C VAL A 139 -8.07 -4.84 1.74
N GLY A 140 -6.89 -4.71 2.28
CA GLY A 140 -6.20 -5.78 2.99
C GLY A 140 -4.96 -5.27 3.68
N MET A 141 -4.23 -6.15 4.35
CA MET A 141 -3.06 -5.79 5.14
C MET A 141 -2.05 -6.96 5.16
N SER A 142 -0.87 -6.73 5.71
CA SER A 142 0.15 -7.77 5.89
C SER A 142 0.67 -8.29 4.55
N ASP A 143 0.50 -9.56 4.23
CA ASP A 143 0.89 -10.15 2.94
C ASP A 143 0.24 -9.42 1.74
N PHE A 144 -0.95 -8.87 1.93
CA PHE A 144 -1.65 -8.10 0.90
C PHE A 144 -0.95 -6.78 0.53
N THR A 145 0.00 -6.32 1.33
CA THR A 145 0.89 -5.21 0.96
C THR A 145 1.53 -5.43 -0.41
N ALA A 146 1.88 -6.66 -0.75
CA ALA A 146 2.42 -6.99 -2.07
C ALA A 146 1.44 -6.67 -3.20
N PHE A 147 0.15 -6.95 -3.02
CA PHE A 147 -0.90 -6.56 -3.97
C PHE A 147 -1.06 -5.04 -4.07
N ASN A 148 -1.17 -4.36 -2.92
CA ASN A 148 -1.32 -2.90 -2.88
C ASN A 148 -0.18 -2.20 -3.64
N LEU A 149 1.06 -2.59 -3.36
CA LEU A 149 2.23 -1.98 -3.97
C LEU A 149 2.38 -2.35 -5.45
N ALA A 150 2.10 -3.59 -5.82
CA ALA A 150 2.14 -4.02 -7.22
C ALA A 150 1.07 -3.30 -8.07
N LEU A 151 -0.14 -3.13 -7.56
CA LEU A 151 -1.19 -2.36 -8.22
C LEU A 151 -0.76 -0.91 -8.46
N LEU A 152 -0.18 -0.28 -7.43
CA LEU A 152 0.37 1.08 -7.55
C LEU A 152 1.51 1.13 -8.57
N ALA A 153 2.47 0.21 -8.49
CA ALA A 153 3.63 0.17 -9.38
C ALA A 153 3.25 -0.03 -10.84
N GLN A 154 2.28 -0.89 -11.12
CA GLN A 154 1.90 -1.30 -12.46
C GLN A 154 0.87 -0.38 -13.12
N THR A 155 0.03 0.29 -12.34
CA THR A 155 -1.12 1.02 -12.88
C THR A 155 -1.31 2.42 -12.31
N GLY A 156 -0.68 2.75 -11.20
CA GLY A 156 -0.94 4.00 -10.46
C GLY A 156 -2.26 4.00 -9.69
N ALA A 157 -3.03 2.91 -9.71
CA ALA A 157 -4.32 2.85 -9.05
C ALA A 157 -4.18 2.81 -7.53
N VAL A 158 -5.18 3.37 -6.85
CA VAL A 158 -5.28 3.40 -5.39
C VAL A 158 -5.90 2.09 -4.89
N SER A 159 -5.35 1.57 -3.82
CA SER A 159 -5.95 0.52 -3.01
C SER A 159 -5.81 0.85 -1.52
N TYR A 160 -6.37 0.03 -0.65
CA TYR A 160 -6.49 0.37 0.77
C TYR A 160 -5.82 -0.68 1.63
N THR A 161 -5.30 -0.26 2.77
CA THR A 161 -4.71 -1.14 3.76
C THR A 161 -5.24 -0.80 5.15
N GLY A 162 -5.39 -1.82 5.99
CA GLY A 162 -5.87 -1.66 7.36
C GLY A 162 -6.64 -2.89 7.83
N ALA A 163 -7.96 -2.77 7.90
CA ALA A 163 -8.80 -3.87 8.39
C ALA A 163 -8.79 -5.10 7.46
N THR A 164 -8.77 -6.28 8.07
CA THR A 164 -9.07 -7.56 7.43
C THR A 164 -10.29 -8.19 8.09
N ALA A 165 -11.00 -9.05 7.38
CA ALA A 165 -12.28 -9.54 7.88
C ALA A 165 -12.13 -10.34 9.18
N ILE A 166 -11.24 -11.32 9.22
CA ILE A 166 -11.10 -12.22 10.36
C ILE A 166 -10.49 -11.51 11.56
N TYR A 167 -9.37 -10.82 11.36
CA TYR A 167 -8.64 -10.23 12.48
C TYR A 167 -9.44 -9.11 13.16
N ASP A 168 -10.04 -8.24 12.38
CA ASP A 168 -10.68 -7.02 12.88
C ASP A 168 -12.18 -7.20 13.20
N PHE A 169 -12.87 -8.07 12.46
CA PHE A 169 -14.31 -8.28 12.60
C PHE A 169 -14.69 -9.70 13.06
N GLY A 170 -13.80 -10.67 12.96
CA GLY A 170 -14.03 -12.07 13.30
C GLY A 170 -13.52 -12.49 14.68
N GLY A 171 -12.90 -11.60 15.43
CA GLY A 171 -12.37 -11.88 16.78
C GLY A 171 -13.42 -11.76 17.88
N LYS A 172 -12.97 -11.86 19.13
CA LYS A 172 -13.85 -11.74 20.31
C LYS A 172 -14.49 -10.36 20.43
N LYS A 173 -13.78 -9.32 20.06
CA LYS A 173 -14.19 -7.93 20.13
C LYS A 173 -13.77 -7.21 18.87
N VAL A 174 -14.60 -6.30 18.38
CA VAL A 174 -14.25 -5.32 17.34
C VAL A 174 -13.78 -4.06 18.03
N ASP A 175 -12.66 -3.52 17.58
CA ASP A 175 -12.17 -2.21 18.03
C ASP A 175 -13.04 -1.10 17.42
N ASP A 176 -13.58 -0.24 18.25
CA ASP A 176 -14.54 0.80 17.83
C ASP A 176 -13.92 1.79 16.85
N LEU A 177 -12.67 2.18 17.06
CA LEU A 177 -11.99 3.12 16.18
C LEU A 177 -11.64 2.47 14.84
N THR A 178 -11.16 1.24 14.84
CA THR A 178 -10.90 0.47 13.62
C THR A 178 -12.16 0.35 12.76
N GLU A 179 -13.27 0.01 13.38
CA GLU A 179 -14.58 -0.12 12.73
C GLU A 179 -15.05 1.21 12.13
N ALA A 180 -15.00 2.29 12.91
CA ALA A 180 -15.41 3.62 12.46
C ALA A 180 -14.56 4.11 11.29
N LEU A 181 -13.23 4.04 11.41
CA LEU A 181 -12.32 4.48 10.36
C LEU A 181 -12.44 3.66 9.08
N PHE A 182 -12.65 2.35 9.20
CA PHE A 182 -12.91 1.51 8.03
C PHE A 182 -14.16 1.98 7.28
N GLY A 183 -15.26 2.17 7.99
CA GLY A 183 -16.51 2.63 7.40
C GLY A 183 -16.40 4.01 6.74
N GLU A 184 -15.79 4.96 7.44
CA GLU A 184 -15.61 6.33 6.92
C GLU A 184 -14.73 6.36 5.67
N VAL A 185 -13.62 5.61 5.65
CA VAL A 185 -12.74 5.53 4.47
C VAL A 185 -13.44 4.85 3.31
N MET A 186 -14.17 3.75 3.56
CA MET A 186 -14.87 3.04 2.49
C MET A 186 -16.01 3.88 1.89
N ARG A 187 -16.59 4.80 2.65
CA ARG A 187 -17.61 5.74 2.16
C ARG A 187 -17.01 7.04 1.60
N GLY A 188 -15.69 7.24 1.72
CA GLY A 188 -15.03 8.47 1.28
C GLY A 188 -15.35 9.68 2.17
N GLU A 189 -15.60 9.45 3.45
CA GLU A 189 -16.01 10.48 4.42
C GLU A 189 -14.86 10.99 5.30
N LEU A 190 -13.76 10.21 5.41
CA LEU A 190 -12.63 10.58 6.27
C LEU A 190 -11.74 11.61 5.58
N GLU A 191 -11.75 12.82 6.09
CA GLU A 191 -10.95 13.93 5.57
C GLU A 191 -9.57 14.02 6.26
N ILE A 192 -9.55 13.92 7.57
CA ILE A 192 -8.34 14.04 8.39
C ILE A 192 -8.29 12.94 9.43
N LEU A 193 -7.17 12.23 9.47
CA LEU A 193 -6.83 11.32 10.55
C LEU A 193 -5.83 12.01 11.47
N SER A 194 -6.25 12.33 12.69
CA SER A 194 -5.37 12.89 13.72
C SER A 194 -4.99 11.81 14.72
N PHE A 195 -3.73 11.77 15.11
CA PHE A 195 -3.24 10.82 16.11
C PHE A 195 -2.18 11.44 17.02
N GLU A 196 -2.09 10.92 18.22
CA GLU A 196 -1.06 11.30 19.16
C GLU A 196 0.30 10.74 18.73
N THR A 197 1.32 11.58 18.84
CA THR A 197 2.71 11.18 18.66
C THR A 197 3.57 11.69 19.80
N GLN A 198 4.39 10.81 20.36
CA GLN A 198 5.35 11.17 21.42
C GLN A 198 6.73 11.49 20.84
N ASP A 199 6.95 11.13 19.57
CA ASP A 199 8.24 11.29 18.92
C ASP A 199 8.02 11.55 17.42
N ALA A 200 8.05 12.82 17.04
CA ALA A 200 7.89 13.26 15.67
C ALA A 200 8.80 14.44 15.35
N ASP A 201 9.45 14.37 14.20
CA ASP A 201 10.10 15.53 13.62
C ASP A 201 9.05 16.53 13.12
N PRO A 202 9.34 17.83 13.12
CA PRO A 202 8.48 18.80 12.46
C PRO A 202 8.33 18.47 10.98
N VAL A 203 7.10 18.39 10.51
CA VAL A 203 6.79 18.15 9.10
C VAL A 203 5.50 18.85 8.71
N ASP A 204 5.47 19.38 7.51
CA ASP A 204 4.30 19.88 6.82
C ASP A 204 4.55 19.70 5.32
N CYS A 205 4.01 18.63 4.76
CA CYS A 205 4.26 18.30 3.35
C CYS A 205 3.10 17.52 2.74
N ARG A 206 3.14 17.41 1.41
CA ARG A 206 2.19 16.61 0.62
C ARG A 206 2.94 15.65 -0.28
N GLY A 207 2.39 14.48 -0.46
CA GLY A 207 2.95 13.45 -1.33
C GLY A 207 2.05 12.22 -1.42
N ILE A 208 2.43 11.32 -2.31
CA ILE A 208 1.76 10.03 -2.43
C ILE A 208 1.98 9.22 -1.16
N LEU A 209 0.87 8.79 -0.53
CA LEU A 209 0.90 7.87 0.59
C LEU A 209 1.13 6.45 0.09
N TRP A 210 2.14 5.80 0.59
CA TRP A 210 2.46 4.43 0.21
C TRP A 210 3.24 3.71 1.30
N GLY A 211 3.23 2.40 1.27
CA GLY A 211 3.93 1.60 2.27
C GLY A 211 3.11 0.39 2.71
N GLY A 212 3.10 0.13 4.00
CA GLY A 212 2.45 -0.99 4.65
C GLY A 212 3.39 -1.85 5.45
N ASN A 213 3.32 -3.16 5.30
CA ASN A 213 4.22 -4.10 5.97
C ASN A 213 5.64 -3.98 5.43
N LEU A 214 6.61 -3.74 6.33
CA LEU A 214 8.00 -3.50 5.97
C LEU A 214 8.66 -4.72 5.31
N ALA A 215 8.46 -5.91 5.84
CA ALA A 215 9.05 -7.14 5.28
C ALA A 215 8.53 -7.40 3.86
N MET A 216 7.26 -7.20 3.62
CA MET A 216 6.67 -7.35 2.30
C MET A 216 7.16 -6.29 1.31
N LEU A 217 7.25 -5.04 1.75
CA LEU A 217 7.80 -3.96 0.94
C LEU A 217 9.27 -4.23 0.58
N ALA A 218 10.09 -4.60 1.54
CA ALA A 218 11.50 -4.94 1.31
C ALA A 218 11.66 -6.10 0.31
N SER A 219 10.76 -7.07 0.33
CA SER A 219 10.79 -8.21 -0.60
C SER A 219 10.57 -7.83 -2.07
N LEU A 220 10.03 -6.64 -2.34
CA LEU A 220 9.77 -6.17 -3.70
C LEU A 220 10.92 -5.38 -4.29
N ILE A 221 11.97 -5.08 -3.54
CA ILE A 221 13.15 -4.37 -4.04
C ILE A 221 13.77 -5.16 -5.20
N GLY A 222 14.02 -4.47 -6.31
CA GLY A 222 14.56 -5.08 -7.52
C GLY A 222 13.55 -5.80 -8.40
N THR A 223 12.26 -5.73 -8.05
CA THR A 223 11.17 -6.30 -8.86
C THR A 223 10.38 -5.20 -9.55
N PRO A 224 9.60 -5.52 -10.61
CA PRO A 224 8.73 -4.54 -11.26
C PRO A 224 7.52 -4.14 -10.41
N TYR A 225 7.34 -4.74 -9.24
CA TYR A 225 6.22 -4.49 -8.33
C TYR A 225 6.54 -3.50 -7.23
N MET A 226 7.78 -3.03 -7.14
CA MET A 226 8.18 -1.94 -6.27
C MET A 226 7.77 -0.60 -6.90
N PRO A 227 6.88 0.19 -6.27
CA PRO A 227 6.53 1.51 -6.76
C PRO A 227 7.74 2.45 -6.80
N LYS A 228 7.81 3.28 -7.83
CA LYS A 228 8.84 4.31 -7.98
C LYS A 228 8.30 5.66 -7.50
N VAL A 229 8.09 5.78 -6.19
CA VAL A 229 7.57 7.00 -5.59
C VAL A 229 8.70 7.92 -5.16
N ARG A 230 8.66 9.15 -5.64
CA ARG A 230 9.55 10.24 -5.22
C ARG A 230 8.72 11.32 -4.51
N GLY A 231 9.25 11.87 -3.44
CA GLY A 231 8.55 12.88 -2.67
C GLY A 231 7.27 12.36 -2.02
N GLY A 232 7.21 11.06 -1.75
CA GLY A 232 6.06 10.43 -1.10
C GLY A 232 6.12 10.49 0.41
N ILE A 233 5.03 10.05 1.02
CA ILE A 233 4.89 9.81 2.45
C ILE A 233 4.84 8.30 2.63
N LEU A 234 5.94 7.74 3.17
CA LEU A 234 6.10 6.30 3.35
C LEU A 234 5.72 5.91 4.77
N PHE A 235 4.73 5.05 4.92
CA PHE A 235 4.37 4.50 6.23
C PHE A 235 4.73 3.02 6.34
N LEU A 236 5.16 2.59 7.52
CA LEU A 236 5.70 1.25 7.76
C LEU A 236 5.22 0.69 9.08
N GLU A 237 4.97 -0.61 9.09
CA GLU A 237 4.73 -1.43 10.28
C GLU A 237 5.36 -2.80 10.12
N ASP A 238 5.50 -3.55 11.18
CA ASP A 238 5.78 -4.98 11.10
C ASP A 238 5.38 -5.68 12.40
N VAL A 239 5.42 -7.01 12.37
CA VAL A 239 5.08 -7.88 13.49
C VAL A 239 6.14 -8.96 13.68
N ALA A 240 6.46 -9.26 14.93
CA ALA A 240 7.40 -10.31 15.30
C ALA A 240 8.80 -10.19 14.65
N GLU A 241 9.19 -8.98 14.27
CA GLU A 241 10.52 -8.67 13.75
C GLU A 241 11.36 -8.01 14.85
N HIS A 242 12.50 -8.62 15.22
CA HIS A 242 13.43 -8.00 16.15
C HIS A 242 13.90 -6.64 15.59
N PRO A 243 14.16 -5.63 16.44
CA PRO A 243 14.63 -4.30 15.99
C PRO A 243 15.82 -4.36 15.02
N TYR A 244 16.76 -5.29 15.14
CA TYR A 244 17.86 -5.41 14.19
C TYR A 244 17.39 -5.85 12.78
N ARG A 245 16.32 -6.63 12.70
CA ARG A 245 15.73 -7.05 11.42
C ARG A 245 15.00 -5.90 10.75
N ILE A 246 14.30 -5.08 11.55
CA ILE A 246 13.67 -3.83 11.10
C ILE A 246 14.76 -2.90 10.55
N GLU A 247 15.82 -2.65 11.32
CA GLU A 247 16.92 -1.81 10.90
C GLU A 247 17.58 -2.31 9.61
N ARG A 248 17.83 -3.62 9.51
CA ARG A 248 18.43 -4.22 8.31
C ARG A 248 17.56 -4.00 7.06
N MET A 249 16.25 -4.14 7.15
CA MET A 249 15.33 -3.85 6.04
C MET A 249 15.29 -2.37 5.69
N LEU A 250 15.35 -1.48 6.69
CA LEU A 250 15.46 -0.04 6.46
C LEU A 250 16.79 0.33 5.79
N ILE A 251 17.89 -0.28 6.20
CA ILE A 251 19.20 -0.11 5.54
C ILE A 251 19.10 -0.52 4.07
N GLN A 252 18.48 -1.65 3.76
CA GLN A 252 18.31 -2.11 2.40
C GLN A 252 17.49 -1.12 1.56
N LEU A 253 16.38 -0.61 2.09
CA LEU A 253 15.57 0.42 1.43
C LEU A 253 16.36 1.72 1.21
N TRP A 254 17.19 2.10 2.16
CA TRP A 254 18.04 3.27 2.05
C TRP A 254 19.12 3.09 0.98
N GLN A 255 19.85 1.99 1.03
CA GLN A 255 20.92 1.70 0.05
C GLN A 255 20.39 1.46 -1.36
N ALA A 256 19.15 0.98 -1.49
CA ALA A 256 18.46 0.90 -2.79
C ALA A 256 17.96 2.26 -3.31
N GLY A 257 18.20 3.36 -2.56
CA GLY A 257 17.84 4.70 -2.97
C GLY A 257 16.36 5.05 -2.81
N ILE A 258 15.64 4.34 -1.95
CA ILE A 258 14.19 4.51 -1.77
C ILE A 258 13.89 5.50 -0.64
N LEU A 259 14.45 5.30 0.56
CA LEU A 259 14.10 6.11 1.74
C LEU A 259 14.45 7.58 1.58
N GLY A 260 15.64 7.88 1.06
CA GLY A 260 16.12 9.26 0.91
C GLY A 260 15.32 10.11 -0.10
N LYS A 261 14.49 9.50 -0.92
CA LYS A 261 13.63 10.18 -1.90
C LYS A 261 12.26 10.57 -1.35
N GLN A 262 11.95 10.19 -0.11
CA GLN A 262 10.66 10.49 0.51
C GLN A 262 10.66 11.85 1.20
N LYS A 263 9.49 12.45 1.35
CA LYS A 263 9.30 13.69 2.13
C LYS A 263 9.11 13.44 3.61
N ALA A 264 8.55 12.30 3.96
CA ALA A 264 8.36 11.87 5.34
C ALA A 264 8.31 10.34 5.42
N ILE A 265 8.73 9.82 6.57
CA ILE A 265 8.58 8.42 6.96
C ILE A 265 7.70 8.39 8.19
N VAL A 266 6.59 7.64 8.13
CA VAL A 266 5.62 7.55 9.20
C VAL A 266 5.61 6.12 9.73
N LEU A 267 6.00 5.95 11.00
CA LEU A 267 6.07 4.65 11.62
C LEU A 267 4.78 4.34 12.37
N GLY A 268 4.18 3.20 12.01
CA GLY A 268 3.10 2.60 12.75
C GLY A 268 3.59 1.75 13.91
N ARG A 269 2.87 0.67 14.21
CA ARG A 269 3.20 -0.24 15.32
C ARG A 269 4.10 -1.38 14.83
N PHE A 270 5.24 -1.54 15.51
CA PHE A 270 6.10 -2.70 15.41
C PHE A 270 5.87 -3.55 16.65
N SER A 271 5.17 -4.66 16.49
CA SER A 271 4.62 -5.42 17.62
C SER A 271 5.19 -6.83 17.72
N ASP A 272 4.99 -7.45 18.90
CA ASP A 272 5.25 -8.87 19.16
C ASP A 272 6.69 -9.34 18.91
N TYR A 273 7.67 -8.45 18.98
CA TYR A 273 9.07 -8.83 18.99
C TYR A 273 9.57 -9.05 20.43
N LYS A 274 10.61 -9.84 20.57
CA LYS A 274 11.23 -10.15 21.85
C LYS A 274 12.69 -9.73 21.86
N LEU A 275 13.07 -8.98 22.90
CA LEU A 275 14.44 -8.62 23.18
C LEU A 275 15.15 -9.75 23.94
N ALA A 276 16.46 -9.83 23.76
CA ALA A 276 17.32 -10.76 24.49
C ALA A 276 18.26 -10.00 25.46
N PRO A 277 18.77 -10.65 26.51
CA PRO A 277 19.68 -10.00 27.45
C PRO A 277 20.93 -9.36 26.82
N HIS A 278 21.42 -9.95 25.73
CA HIS A 278 22.58 -9.43 24.99
C HIS A 278 22.27 -8.22 24.10
N ASP A 279 21.01 -7.83 23.95
CA ASP A 279 20.65 -6.57 23.26
C ASP A 279 21.09 -5.34 24.06
N LYS A 280 21.22 -5.44 25.37
CA LYS A 280 21.76 -4.39 26.24
C LYS A 280 21.16 -3.01 26.02
N GLY A 281 19.82 -2.97 25.87
CA GLY A 281 19.08 -1.73 25.66
C GLY A 281 18.89 -1.35 24.18
N TYR A 282 19.44 -2.13 23.25
CA TYR A 282 19.11 -1.97 21.82
C TYR A 282 17.65 -2.35 21.57
N ASP A 283 16.89 -1.39 21.10
CA ASP A 283 15.45 -1.53 20.88
C ASP A 283 15.02 -0.62 19.73
N LEU A 284 13.74 -0.56 19.44
CA LEU A 284 13.18 0.22 18.33
C LEU A 284 13.59 1.70 18.36
N HIS A 285 13.68 2.33 19.55
CA HIS A 285 14.09 3.72 19.66
C HIS A 285 15.51 3.98 19.11
N GLU A 286 16.41 3.00 19.21
CA GLU A 286 17.75 3.07 18.61
C GLU A 286 17.67 3.00 17.08
N VAL A 287 16.78 2.20 16.54
CA VAL A 287 16.52 2.11 15.09
C VAL A 287 16.00 3.45 14.55
N VAL A 288 15.08 4.08 15.27
CA VAL A 288 14.55 5.40 14.91
C VAL A 288 15.63 6.46 14.95
N ALA A 289 16.49 6.45 15.97
CA ALA A 289 17.63 7.37 16.08
C ALA A 289 18.61 7.20 14.92
N TRP A 290 18.92 5.95 14.57
CA TRP A 290 19.76 5.64 13.41
C TRP A 290 19.12 6.16 12.10
N LEU A 291 17.84 5.92 11.92
CA LEU A 291 17.08 6.35 10.74
C LEU A 291 17.16 7.87 10.53
N ARG A 292 16.92 8.64 11.58
CA ARG A 292 17.01 10.11 11.56
C ARG A 292 18.41 10.60 11.22
N LYS A 293 19.41 10.03 11.86
CA LYS A 293 20.82 10.42 11.66
C LYS A 293 21.31 10.12 10.25
N THR A 294 20.90 8.99 9.68
CA THR A 294 21.46 8.46 8.44
C THR A 294 20.69 8.89 7.21
N VAL A 295 19.38 8.79 7.25
CA VAL A 295 18.51 9.03 6.06
C VAL A 295 18.17 10.51 5.90
N LYS A 296 18.08 11.25 6.99
CA LYS A 296 17.81 12.69 7.02
C LYS A 296 16.47 13.08 6.38
N VAL A 297 15.48 12.23 6.51
CA VAL A 297 14.07 12.46 6.15
C VAL A 297 13.28 12.58 7.45
N PRO A 298 12.31 13.52 7.57
CA PRO A 298 11.50 13.63 8.78
C PRO A 298 10.83 12.30 9.13
N VAL A 299 10.88 11.92 10.40
CA VAL A 299 10.27 10.68 10.92
C VAL A 299 9.19 11.04 11.93
N VAL A 300 7.99 10.52 11.70
CA VAL A 300 6.82 10.65 12.58
C VAL A 300 6.47 9.28 13.11
N THR A 301 6.33 9.14 14.42
CA THR A 301 5.90 7.88 15.05
C THR A 301 4.46 7.97 15.54
N GLY A 302 3.89 6.83 15.91
CA GLY A 302 2.58 6.77 16.56
C GLY A 302 1.39 6.57 15.61
N LEU A 303 1.60 6.38 14.32
CA LEU A 303 0.50 6.06 13.40
C LEU A 303 -0.27 4.84 13.91
N PRO A 304 -1.61 4.93 14.10
CA PRO A 304 -2.43 3.79 14.50
C PRO A 304 -2.62 2.84 13.31
N TYR A 305 -1.61 2.03 13.05
CA TYR A 305 -1.56 1.08 11.96
C TYR A 305 -0.56 -0.03 12.26
N GLY A 306 -0.93 -1.26 12.02
CA GLY A 306 -0.08 -2.42 12.21
C GLY A 306 -0.86 -3.68 12.62
N HIS A 307 -0.16 -4.70 13.09
CA HIS A 307 -0.75 -5.94 13.61
C HIS A 307 -1.23 -5.75 15.05
N VAL A 308 -2.14 -4.82 15.23
CA VAL A 308 -2.73 -4.40 16.50
C VAL A 308 -4.24 -4.23 16.34
N ALA A 309 -4.96 -4.18 17.46
CA ALA A 309 -6.42 -4.08 17.41
C ALA A 309 -6.89 -2.74 16.84
N THR A 310 -6.28 -1.63 17.29
CA THR A 310 -6.66 -0.29 16.86
C THR A 310 -5.82 0.12 15.64
N LYS A 311 -6.47 0.26 14.50
CA LYS A 311 -5.80 0.66 13.26
C LYS A 311 -6.67 1.49 12.34
N ALA A 312 -6.03 2.40 11.63
CA ALA A 312 -6.63 3.14 10.54
C ALA A 312 -6.71 2.30 9.27
N THR A 313 -7.65 2.65 8.42
CA THR A 313 -7.65 2.24 7.01
C THR A 313 -7.09 3.38 6.18
N LEU A 314 -6.09 3.07 5.36
CA LEU A 314 -5.29 4.07 4.64
C LEU A 314 -5.31 3.83 3.13
N PRO A 315 -5.41 4.89 2.31
CA PRO A 315 -5.33 4.79 0.85
C PRO A 315 -3.87 4.76 0.37
N ILE A 316 -3.45 3.67 -0.22
CA ILE A 316 -2.13 3.54 -0.86
C ILE A 316 -2.21 4.05 -2.30
N GLY A 317 -1.39 5.02 -2.64
CA GLY A 317 -1.33 5.61 -3.97
C GLY A 317 -2.03 6.97 -4.09
N GLN A 318 -2.72 7.40 -3.05
CA GLN A 318 -3.38 8.69 -3.01
C GLN A 318 -2.43 9.80 -2.53
N LYS A 319 -2.55 10.98 -3.12
CA LYS A 319 -1.83 12.16 -2.65
C LYS A 319 -2.50 12.67 -1.37
N VAL A 320 -1.71 12.79 -0.31
CA VAL A 320 -2.16 13.21 1.02
C VAL A 320 -1.23 14.27 1.59
N GLY A 321 -1.69 14.95 2.64
CA GLY A 321 -0.84 15.82 3.45
C GLY A 321 -0.49 15.18 4.77
N ILE A 322 0.65 15.56 5.35
CA ILE A 322 1.00 15.27 6.73
C ILE A 322 1.55 16.54 7.40
N ALA A 323 1.04 16.84 8.58
CA ALA A 323 1.50 17.95 9.39
C ALA A 323 1.62 17.52 10.84
N THR A 324 2.66 17.99 11.52
CA THR A 324 2.86 17.75 12.95
C THR A 324 2.67 19.03 13.74
N GLU A 325 2.07 18.88 14.89
CA GLU A 325 1.78 19.93 15.85
C GLU A 325 1.99 19.34 17.24
N LYS A 326 2.29 20.13 18.22
CA LYS A 326 2.59 19.74 19.62
C LYS A 326 1.95 18.41 20.09
N GLY A 327 2.64 17.30 19.93
CA GLY A 327 2.18 15.99 20.35
C GLY A 327 1.12 15.34 19.46
N LEU A 328 0.77 15.96 18.34
CA LEU A 328 -0.20 15.46 17.35
C LEU A 328 0.39 15.39 15.96
N ALA A 329 -0.07 14.45 15.19
CA ALA A 329 0.15 14.39 13.75
C ALA A 329 -1.21 14.30 13.04
N HIS A 330 -1.31 14.97 11.92
CA HIS A 330 -2.51 15.03 11.10
C HIS A 330 -2.19 14.49 9.71
N LEU A 331 -2.88 13.45 9.31
CA LEU A 331 -2.84 12.93 7.97
C LEU A 331 -4.09 13.41 7.23
N VAL A 332 -3.89 14.31 6.26
CA VAL A 332 -4.97 14.93 5.51
C VAL A 332 -5.22 14.11 4.26
N LEU A 333 -6.32 13.35 4.25
CA LEU A 333 -6.66 12.42 3.18
C LEU A 333 -7.45 13.09 2.07
N ASP A 334 -8.19 14.15 2.40
CA ASP A 334 -8.94 14.95 1.45
C ASP A 334 -8.88 16.44 1.83
N GLU A 335 -8.78 17.29 0.84
CA GLU A 335 -8.91 18.74 1.01
C GLU A 335 -10.13 19.19 0.23
N HIS A 336 -11.23 19.45 0.92
CA HIS A 336 -12.28 20.25 0.33
C HIS A 336 -11.75 21.69 0.16
N HIS A 337 -11.50 22.07 -1.07
CA HIS A 337 -11.26 23.47 -1.38
C HIS A 337 -12.56 24.25 -1.14
N HIS A 338 -12.58 25.00 -0.04
CA HIS A 338 -13.58 26.04 0.21
C HIS A 338 -13.29 27.27 -0.63
#